data_07c7c6d7ec0c8e92afa343473f72fa76
#
_entry.id   07c7c6d7ec0c8e92afa343473f72fa76
#
_cell.length_a   1.000
_cell.length_b   1.000
_cell.length_c   1.000
_cell.angle_alpha   90.00
_cell.angle_beta   90.00
_cell.angle_gamma   90.00
#
_symmetry.space_group_name_H-M   'P 1'
#
loop_
_entity.id
_entity.type
_entity.pdbx_description
1 polymer ?
#
loop_
_entity_poly.entity_id
_entity_poly.type
_entity_poly.pdbx_seq_one_letter_code
_entity_poly.pdbx_strand_id
1 'polypeptide(L)'
;FNELLTYQIGNNVGKDYFFALISFFAFLIVLLIFKGVVIHKLKILAKKTKTEFDDLLIRSVNSIHWPFYVFLSLFISSKFLTIPNFVDNMLNYIIIVFVTYYLVKFLINIVDFGMDKIIQKRKKEEDTFDPSILGVLSKIIKGVLWGIAIIIVLSNFGYDVTALAAGLGIGGIAIAFALQSVLGDIFASFSIHFDKPFRVGDFII
;
A
#
# COMPACT_ATOMS: atom_id res chain seq x y z
N PHE A 1 8.22 -18.12 42.51
CA PHE A 1 7.90 -17.18 41.41
C PHE A 1 8.99 -16.10 41.31
N ASN A 2 9.43 -15.52 42.43
CA ASN A 2 10.48 -14.49 42.43
C ASN A 2 11.83 -15.02 41.90
N GLU A 3 12.20 -16.25 42.17
CA GLU A 3 13.43 -16.87 41.65
C GLU A 3 13.42 -17.02 40.13
N LEU A 4 12.27 -17.34 39.53
CA LEU A 4 12.12 -17.43 38.07
C LEU A 4 12.27 -16.05 37.40
N LEU A 5 11.83 -14.98 38.06
CA LEU A 5 11.93 -13.62 37.54
C LEU A 5 13.34 -13.04 37.57
N THR A 6 14.18 -13.55 38.49
CA THR A 6 15.57 -13.11 38.67
C THR A 6 16.58 -14.03 37.97
N TYR A 7 16.13 -15.19 37.48
CA TYR A 7 17.00 -16.13 36.79
C TYR A 7 17.47 -15.54 35.44
N GLN A 8 18.78 -15.55 35.25
CA GLN A 8 19.39 -14.99 34.02
C GLN A 8 19.49 -16.08 32.96
N ILE A 9 18.88 -15.82 31.81
CA ILE A 9 18.93 -16.69 30.62
C ILE A 9 19.57 -15.87 29.47
N GLY A 10 20.84 -16.17 29.20
CA GLY A 10 21.61 -15.39 28.22
C GLY A 10 21.81 -13.95 28.69
N ASN A 11 21.47 -12.98 27.84
CA ASN A 11 21.60 -11.55 28.14
C ASN A 11 20.35 -10.92 28.77
N ASN A 12 19.31 -11.72 29.02
CA ASN A 12 18.03 -11.25 29.58
C ASN A 12 17.73 -11.91 30.90
N VAL A 13 16.95 -11.24 31.72
CA VAL A 13 16.44 -11.77 32.97
C VAL A 13 15.03 -12.32 32.77
N GLY A 14 14.61 -13.29 33.59
CA GLY A 14 13.28 -13.91 33.48
C GLY A 14 12.12 -12.92 33.40
N LYS A 15 12.24 -11.76 34.07
CA LYS A 15 11.27 -10.66 33.99
C LYS A 15 11.14 -10.10 32.55
N ASP A 16 12.22 -10.04 31.79
CA ASP A 16 12.20 -9.45 30.43
C ASP A 16 11.42 -10.36 29.50
N TYR A 17 11.57 -11.68 29.60
CA TYR A 17 10.77 -12.67 28.90
C TYR A 17 9.29 -12.60 29.28
N PHE A 18 9.00 -12.38 30.54
CA PHE A 18 7.62 -12.22 31.02
C PHE A 18 6.99 -10.95 30.47
N PHE A 19 7.70 -9.82 30.48
CA PHE A 19 7.22 -8.58 29.84
C PHE A 19 7.07 -8.72 28.35
N ALA A 20 7.99 -9.38 27.64
CA ALA A 20 7.88 -9.64 26.23
C ALA A 20 6.64 -10.48 25.89
N LEU A 21 6.36 -11.52 26.70
CA LEU A 21 5.18 -12.36 26.52
C LEU A 21 3.88 -11.58 26.73
N ILE A 22 3.81 -10.80 27.82
CA ILE A 22 2.63 -9.96 28.09
C ILE A 22 2.44 -8.93 26.98
N SER A 23 3.51 -8.26 26.56
CA SER A 23 3.43 -7.26 25.50
C SER A 23 3.00 -7.88 24.17
N PHE A 24 3.47 -9.09 23.84
CA PHE A 24 3.03 -9.82 22.64
C PHE A 24 1.52 -10.01 22.62
N PHE A 25 0.95 -10.59 23.68
CA PHE A 25 -0.50 -10.81 23.75
C PHE A 25 -1.28 -9.49 23.83
N ALA A 26 -0.79 -8.52 24.59
CA ALA A 26 -1.42 -7.21 24.69
C ALA A 26 -1.49 -6.51 23.30
N PHE A 27 -0.38 -6.45 22.58
CA PHE A 27 -0.36 -5.85 21.25
C PHE A 27 -1.20 -6.64 20.24
N LEU A 28 -1.15 -7.97 20.28
CA LEU A 28 -1.98 -8.81 19.41
C LEU A 28 -3.47 -8.52 19.62
N ILE A 29 -3.92 -8.47 20.89
CA ILE A 29 -5.31 -8.16 21.22
C ILE A 29 -5.68 -6.74 20.78
N VAL A 30 -4.81 -5.76 21.08
CA VAL A 30 -5.03 -4.36 20.69
C VAL A 30 -5.14 -4.22 19.17
N LEU A 31 -4.27 -4.86 18.39
CA LEU A 31 -4.30 -4.81 16.92
C LEU A 31 -5.56 -5.49 16.36
N LEU A 32 -6.00 -6.61 16.91
CA LEU A 32 -7.22 -7.29 16.48
C LEU A 32 -8.48 -6.46 16.82
N ILE A 33 -8.53 -5.86 18.02
CA ILE A 33 -9.60 -4.94 18.40
C ILE A 33 -9.58 -3.71 17.49
N PHE A 34 -8.41 -3.12 17.27
CA PHE A 34 -8.25 -1.96 16.38
C PHE A 34 -8.78 -2.26 14.97
N LYS A 35 -8.41 -3.42 14.39
CA LYS A 35 -8.97 -3.89 13.10
C LYS A 35 -10.49 -3.94 13.15
N GLY A 36 -11.08 -4.56 14.17
CA GLY A 36 -12.52 -4.68 14.33
C GLY A 36 -13.21 -3.31 14.43
N VAL A 37 -12.65 -2.41 15.26
CA VAL A 37 -13.17 -1.03 15.44
C VAL A 37 -13.07 -0.23 14.15
N VAL A 38 -11.93 -0.30 13.45
CA VAL A 38 -11.73 0.40 12.17
C VAL A 38 -12.74 -0.08 11.13
N ILE A 39 -12.88 -1.40 10.95
CA ILE A 39 -13.85 -1.97 10.02
C ILE A 39 -15.29 -1.58 10.41
N HIS A 40 -15.63 -1.63 11.69
CA HIS A 40 -16.95 -1.25 12.17
C HIS A 40 -17.25 0.24 11.87
N LYS A 41 -16.33 1.15 12.19
CA LYS A 41 -16.48 2.57 11.90
C LYS A 41 -16.57 2.84 10.40
N LEU A 42 -15.72 2.20 9.58
CA LEU A 42 -15.78 2.31 8.13
C LEU A 42 -17.13 1.83 7.58
N LYS A 43 -17.68 0.72 8.08
CA LYS A 43 -19.02 0.23 7.69
C LYS A 43 -20.15 1.20 8.07
N ILE A 44 -20.03 1.90 9.19
CA ILE A 44 -21.01 2.93 9.59
C ILE A 44 -20.92 4.15 8.67
N LEU A 45 -19.70 4.59 8.33
CA LEU A 45 -19.45 5.68 7.37
C LEU A 45 -19.98 5.30 5.98
N ALA A 46 -19.69 4.10 5.49
CA ALA A 46 -20.17 3.59 4.21
C ALA A 46 -21.70 3.57 4.08
N LYS A 47 -22.42 3.37 5.19
CA LYS A 47 -23.89 3.46 5.18
C LYS A 47 -24.41 4.91 5.08
N LYS A 48 -23.60 5.90 5.47
CA LYS A 48 -23.99 7.33 5.43
C LYS A 48 -23.52 8.03 4.15
N THR A 49 -22.45 7.55 3.56
CA THR A 49 -21.87 8.07 2.31
C THR A 49 -22.30 7.18 1.16
N LYS A 50 -22.76 7.77 0.05
CA LYS A 50 -23.05 7.04 -1.21
C LYS A 50 -21.76 6.76 -2.01
N THR A 51 -20.61 6.84 -1.38
CA THR A 51 -19.30 6.70 -2.02
C THR A 51 -18.79 5.26 -1.87
N GLU A 52 -18.54 4.60 -2.98
CA GLU A 52 -17.94 3.26 -3.07
C GLU A 52 -16.49 3.21 -2.53
N PHE A 53 -15.91 4.38 -2.21
CA PHE A 53 -14.56 4.50 -1.65
C PHE A 53 -14.44 3.86 -0.25
N ASP A 54 -15.53 3.89 0.51
CA ASP A 54 -15.57 3.26 1.83
C ASP A 54 -15.47 1.74 1.74
N ASP A 55 -16.05 1.15 0.69
CA ASP A 55 -15.94 -0.29 0.41
C ASP A 55 -14.52 -0.69 0.02
N LEU A 56 -13.80 0.17 -0.71
CA LEU A 56 -12.37 -0.01 -0.99
C LEU A 56 -11.55 -0.08 0.30
N LEU A 57 -11.75 0.87 1.23
CA LEU A 57 -11.03 0.89 2.49
C LEU A 57 -11.33 -0.36 3.32
N ILE A 58 -12.60 -0.75 3.42
CA ILE A 58 -13.02 -1.97 4.13
C ILE A 58 -12.36 -3.20 3.51
N ARG A 59 -12.37 -3.33 2.19
CA ARG A 59 -11.74 -4.43 1.46
C ARG A 59 -10.24 -4.47 1.72
N SER A 60 -9.58 -3.32 1.68
CA SER A 60 -8.14 -3.20 1.91
C SER A 60 -7.74 -3.60 3.32
N VAL A 61 -8.45 -3.13 4.35
CA VAL A 61 -8.21 -3.51 5.74
C VAL A 61 -8.50 -5.00 5.98
N ASN A 62 -9.56 -5.55 5.37
CA ASN A 62 -9.88 -6.97 5.46
C ASN A 62 -8.83 -7.86 4.77
N SER A 63 -8.15 -7.36 3.75
CA SER A 63 -7.12 -8.10 3.03
C SER A 63 -5.85 -8.33 3.86
N ILE A 64 -5.71 -7.64 5.00
CA ILE A 64 -4.61 -7.87 5.94
C ILE A 64 -4.91 -9.15 6.72
N HIS A 65 -4.13 -10.20 6.43
CA HIS A 65 -4.30 -11.52 7.03
C HIS A 65 -3.73 -11.56 8.45
N TRP A 66 -4.21 -12.52 9.24
CA TRP A 66 -3.80 -12.71 10.64
C TRP A 66 -2.28 -12.84 10.86
N PRO A 67 -1.45 -13.43 9.96
CA PRO A 67 -0.02 -13.52 10.18
C PRO A 67 0.67 -12.17 10.35
N PHE A 68 0.17 -11.12 9.66
CA PHE A 68 0.72 -9.77 9.81
C PHE A 68 0.62 -9.26 11.25
N TYR A 69 -0.54 -9.44 11.90
CA TYR A 69 -0.76 -9.00 13.28
C TYR A 69 0.12 -9.77 14.25
N VAL A 70 0.30 -11.07 14.03
CA VAL A 70 1.19 -11.92 14.84
C VAL A 70 2.63 -11.45 14.69
N PHE A 71 3.13 -11.28 13.46
CA PHE A 71 4.50 -10.82 13.23
C PHE A 71 4.73 -9.41 13.75
N LEU A 72 3.79 -8.49 13.59
CA LEU A 72 3.89 -7.13 14.12
C LEU A 72 3.95 -7.14 15.64
N SER A 73 3.11 -7.95 16.31
CA SER A 73 3.13 -8.09 17.77
C SER A 73 4.43 -8.72 18.26
N LEU A 74 4.95 -9.72 17.55
CA LEU A 74 6.23 -10.36 17.85
C LEU A 74 7.40 -9.38 17.67
N PHE A 75 7.38 -8.59 16.60
CA PHE A 75 8.38 -7.56 16.36
C PHE A 75 8.40 -6.50 17.47
N ILE A 76 7.23 -6.02 17.90
CA ILE A 76 7.13 -5.03 18.98
C ILE A 76 7.60 -5.65 20.31
N SER A 77 7.17 -6.88 20.60
CA SER A 77 7.54 -7.56 21.84
C SER A 77 9.03 -7.92 21.92
N SER A 78 9.66 -8.18 20.77
CA SER A 78 11.10 -8.45 20.71
C SER A 78 11.96 -7.27 21.16
N LYS A 79 11.46 -6.05 21.09
CA LYS A 79 12.16 -4.84 21.55
C LYS A 79 12.28 -4.73 23.08
N PHE A 80 11.55 -5.57 23.83
CA PHE A 80 11.71 -5.72 25.28
C PHE A 80 12.81 -6.72 25.66
N LEU A 81 13.39 -7.41 24.66
CA LEU A 81 14.46 -8.39 24.85
C LEU A 81 15.76 -7.89 24.26
N THR A 82 16.85 -8.17 24.93
CA THR A 82 18.20 -8.01 24.36
C THR A 82 18.48 -9.25 23.49
N ILE A 83 18.17 -9.15 22.20
CA ILE A 83 18.35 -10.24 21.25
C ILE A 83 19.64 -10.07 20.46
N PRO A 84 20.26 -11.16 19.98
CA PRO A 84 21.42 -11.08 19.09
C PRO A 84 21.11 -10.27 17.85
N ASN A 85 22.09 -9.47 17.37
CA ASN A 85 21.93 -8.61 16.19
C ASN A 85 21.43 -9.35 14.96
N PHE A 86 21.83 -10.61 14.79
CA PHE A 86 21.35 -11.44 13.68
C PHE A 86 19.82 -11.63 13.71
N VAL A 87 19.27 -11.93 14.89
CA VAL A 87 17.81 -12.13 15.06
C VAL A 87 17.06 -10.81 14.92
N ASP A 88 17.60 -9.72 15.49
CA ASP A 88 16.99 -8.38 15.34
C ASP A 88 16.95 -7.95 13.86
N ASN A 89 18.03 -8.14 13.13
CA ASN A 89 18.07 -7.86 11.69
C ASN A 89 17.07 -8.72 10.90
N MET A 90 16.97 -10.04 11.21
CA MET A 90 15.97 -10.89 10.56
C MET A 90 14.55 -10.41 10.81
N LEU A 91 14.20 -10.03 12.04
CA LEU A 91 12.88 -9.50 12.38
C LEU A 91 12.61 -8.16 11.65
N ASN A 92 13.63 -7.29 11.58
CA ASN A 92 13.52 -6.03 10.83
C ASN A 92 13.29 -6.29 9.33
N TYR A 93 13.99 -7.25 8.72
CA TYR A 93 13.79 -7.59 7.30
C TYR A 93 12.39 -8.17 7.05
N ILE A 94 11.93 -9.06 7.90
CA ILE A 94 10.59 -9.65 7.78
C ILE A 94 9.51 -8.58 7.87
N ILE A 95 9.59 -7.67 8.84
CA ILE A 95 8.58 -6.62 9.00
C ILE A 95 8.58 -5.65 7.81
N ILE A 96 9.74 -5.30 7.25
CA ILE A 96 9.86 -4.46 6.05
C ILE A 96 9.14 -5.13 4.86
N VAL A 97 9.38 -6.43 4.63
CA VAL A 97 8.73 -7.19 3.56
C VAL A 97 7.22 -7.20 3.76
N PHE A 98 6.72 -7.48 4.97
CA PHE A 98 5.29 -7.48 5.26
C PHE A 98 4.65 -6.12 5.06
N VAL A 99 5.26 -5.06 5.58
CA VAL A 99 4.74 -3.68 5.43
C VAL A 99 4.71 -3.28 3.97
N THR A 100 5.81 -3.51 3.24
CA THR A 100 5.89 -3.19 1.80
C THR A 100 4.84 -3.98 1.00
N TYR A 101 4.70 -5.29 1.27
CA TYR A 101 3.69 -6.12 0.61
C TYR A 101 2.26 -5.59 0.81
N TYR A 102 1.87 -5.29 2.06
CA TYR A 102 0.52 -4.80 2.34
C TYR A 102 0.29 -3.38 1.82
N LEU A 103 1.33 -2.53 1.82
CA LEU A 103 1.27 -1.21 1.20
C LEU A 103 1.01 -1.30 -0.31
N VAL A 104 1.78 -2.13 -1.02
CA VAL A 104 1.60 -2.36 -2.45
C VAL A 104 0.22 -2.94 -2.74
N LYS A 105 -0.22 -3.93 -1.95
CA LYS A 105 -1.56 -4.51 -2.10
C LYS A 105 -2.66 -3.47 -1.90
N PHE A 106 -2.49 -2.55 -0.96
CA PHE A 106 -3.41 -1.42 -0.77
C PHE A 106 -3.46 -0.51 -2.01
N LEU A 107 -2.28 -0.13 -2.55
CA LEU A 107 -2.20 0.68 -3.76
C LEU A 107 -2.80 -0.03 -4.99
N ILE A 108 -2.57 -1.33 -5.13
CA ILE A 108 -3.19 -2.16 -6.18
C ILE A 108 -4.72 -2.14 -6.06
N ASN A 109 -5.26 -2.26 -4.85
CA ASN A 109 -6.71 -2.19 -4.64
C ASN A 109 -7.28 -0.83 -5.07
N ILE A 110 -6.54 0.27 -4.86
CA ILE A 110 -6.94 1.61 -5.35
C ILE A 110 -6.97 1.64 -6.88
N VAL A 111 -5.93 1.10 -7.53
CA VAL A 111 -5.86 1.03 -8.99
C VAL A 111 -7.03 0.20 -9.54
N ASP A 112 -7.29 -0.99 -8.99
CA ASP A 112 -8.38 -1.85 -9.41
C ASP A 112 -9.74 -1.17 -9.25
N PHE A 113 -9.97 -0.55 -8.10
CA PHE A 113 -11.21 0.19 -7.84
C PHE A 113 -11.42 1.33 -8.85
N GLY A 114 -10.37 2.10 -9.14
CA GLY A 114 -10.44 3.18 -10.14
C GLY A 114 -10.74 2.65 -11.53
N MET A 115 -10.09 1.56 -11.94
CA MET A 115 -10.31 0.94 -13.24
C MET A 115 -11.72 0.36 -13.37
N ASP A 116 -12.18 -0.38 -12.35
CA ASP A 116 -13.53 -0.95 -12.32
C ASP A 116 -14.61 0.15 -12.46
N LYS A 117 -14.41 1.27 -11.79
CA LYS A 117 -15.32 2.42 -11.85
C LYS A 117 -15.39 3.04 -13.24
N ILE A 118 -14.23 3.20 -13.88
CA ILE A 118 -14.16 3.73 -15.26
C ILE A 118 -14.86 2.76 -16.23
N ILE A 119 -14.59 1.45 -16.11
CA ILE A 119 -15.19 0.41 -16.94
C ILE A 119 -16.72 0.40 -16.78
N GLN A 120 -17.21 0.44 -15.53
CA GLN A 120 -18.65 0.44 -15.27
C GLN A 120 -19.35 1.67 -15.83
N LYS A 121 -18.71 2.85 -15.70
CA LYS A 121 -19.25 4.09 -16.26
C LYS A 121 -19.32 4.04 -17.79
N ARG A 122 -18.22 3.65 -18.44
CA ARG A 122 -18.13 3.58 -19.89
C ARG A 122 -19.09 2.55 -20.51
N LYS A 123 -19.23 1.38 -19.88
CA LYS A 123 -20.20 0.36 -20.32
C LYS A 123 -21.65 0.81 -20.25
N LYS A 124 -21.99 1.79 -19.41
CA LYS A 124 -23.34 2.38 -19.36
C LYS A 124 -23.59 3.43 -20.42
N GLU A 125 -22.52 4.10 -20.88
CA GLU A 125 -22.58 5.19 -21.84
C GLU A 125 -22.41 4.70 -23.29
N GLU A 126 -21.65 3.61 -23.48
CA GLU A 126 -21.29 3.05 -24.79
C GLU A 126 -21.36 1.52 -24.76
N ASP A 127 -22.27 0.91 -25.50
CA ASP A 127 -22.43 -0.55 -25.61
C ASP A 127 -21.20 -1.24 -26.25
N THR A 128 -20.38 -0.50 -27.01
CA THR A 128 -19.21 -1.01 -27.75
C THR A 128 -17.88 -0.77 -27.03
N PHE A 129 -17.89 -0.31 -25.78
CA PHE A 129 -16.66 -0.02 -25.05
C PHE A 129 -15.83 -1.28 -24.78
N ASP A 130 -14.59 -1.32 -25.28
CA ASP A 130 -13.63 -2.39 -25.03
C ASP A 130 -12.78 -2.08 -23.79
N PRO A 131 -12.93 -2.86 -22.69
CA PRO A 131 -12.16 -2.66 -21.46
C PRO A 131 -10.70 -3.13 -21.56
N SER A 132 -10.27 -3.74 -22.66
CA SER A 132 -8.94 -4.36 -22.81
C SER A 132 -7.80 -3.36 -22.57
N ILE A 133 -7.94 -2.13 -23.07
CA ILE A 133 -6.94 -1.06 -22.90
C ILE A 133 -6.75 -0.73 -21.42
N LEU A 134 -7.83 -0.59 -20.66
CA LEU A 134 -7.77 -0.33 -19.21
C LEU A 134 -7.16 -1.51 -18.47
N GLY A 135 -7.42 -2.73 -18.92
CA GLY A 135 -6.80 -3.95 -18.37
C GLY A 135 -5.28 -3.96 -18.57
N VAL A 136 -4.80 -3.56 -19.75
CA VAL A 136 -3.35 -3.43 -20.03
C VAL A 136 -2.73 -2.34 -19.14
N LEU A 137 -3.36 -1.17 -19.06
CA LEU A 137 -2.89 -0.06 -18.23
C LEU A 137 -2.80 -0.46 -16.76
N SER A 138 -3.82 -1.15 -16.23
CA SER A 138 -3.81 -1.68 -14.87
C SER A 138 -2.61 -2.62 -14.63
N LYS A 139 -2.31 -3.53 -15.56
CA LYS A 139 -1.17 -4.45 -15.46
C LYS A 139 0.17 -3.69 -15.43
N ILE A 140 0.33 -2.66 -16.26
CA ILE A 140 1.54 -1.84 -16.31
C ILE A 140 1.73 -1.11 -14.97
N ILE A 141 0.69 -0.44 -14.45
CA ILE A 141 0.75 0.27 -13.17
C ILE A 141 1.11 -0.70 -12.02
N LYS A 142 0.47 -1.88 -11.97
CA LYS A 142 0.79 -2.90 -10.98
C LYS A 142 2.22 -3.41 -11.09
N GLY A 143 2.72 -3.59 -12.30
CA GLY A 143 4.12 -3.96 -12.55
C GLY A 143 5.10 -2.92 -12.01
N VAL A 144 4.82 -1.63 -12.25
CA VAL A 144 5.63 -0.53 -11.71
C VAL A 144 5.59 -0.51 -10.17
N LEU A 145 4.40 -0.66 -9.56
CA LEU A 145 4.26 -0.72 -8.10
C LEU A 145 5.09 -1.87 -7.49
N TRP A 146 5.07 -3.05 -8.10
CA TRP A 146 5.90 -4.17 -7.66
C TRP A 146 7.39 -3.93 -7.89
N GLY A 147 7.77 -3.29 -8.99
CA GLY A 147 9.16 -2.89 -9.24
C GLY A 147 9.69 -1.95 -8.16
N ILE A 148 8.91 -0.92 -7.81
CA ILE A 148 9.25 0.00 -6.71
C ILE A 148 9.33 -0.74 -5.37
N ALA A 149 8.40 -1.65 -5.10
CA ALA A 149 8.41 -2.47 -3.89
C ALA A 149 9.70 -3.29 -3.73
N ILE A 150 10.14 -3.92 -4.81
CA ILE A 150 11.39 -4.71 -4.82
C ILE A 150 12.58 -3.80 -4.50
N ILE A 151 12.65 -2.61 -5.10
CA ILE A 151 13.72 -1.64 -4.84
C ILE A 151 13.71 -1.21 -3.37
N ILE A 152 12.55 -0.91 -2.79
CA ILE A 152 12.42 -0.54 -1.37
C ILE A 152 12.94 -1.68 -0.48
N VAL A 153 12.53 -2.91 -0.74
CA VAL A 153 12.96 -4.07 0.05
C VAL A 153 14.48 -4.27 -0.06
N LEU A 154 15.03 -4.26 -1.27
CA LEU A 154 16.48 -4.42 -1.51
C LEU A 154 17.29 -3.32 -0.82
N SER A 155 16.84 -2.06 -0.92
CA SER A 155 17.50 -0.92 -0.26
C SER A 155 17.57 -1.10 1.26
N ASN A 156 16.46 -1.57 1.87
CA ASN A 156 16.43 -1.82 3.32
C ASN A 156 17.28 -3.03 3.74
N PHE A 157 17.56 -3.95 2.81
CA PHE A 157 18.48 -5.08 3.03
C PHE A 157 19.95 -4.68 2.88
N GLY A 158 20.23 -3.40 2.58
CA GLY A 158 21.58 -2.87 2.44
C GLY A 158 22.19 -3.02 1.04
N TYR A 159 21.39 -3.45 0.04
CA TYR A 159 21.83 -3.48 -1.35
C TYR A 159 21.85 -2.07 -1.94
N ASP A 160 22.87 -1.79 -2.74
CA ASP A 160 22.90 -0.56 -3.53
C ASP A 160 21.90 -0.65 -4.68
N VAL A 161 20.83 0.12 -4.58
CA VAL A 161 19.74 0.17 -5.56
C VAL A 161 19.83 1.38 -6.49
N THR A 162 20.92 2.17 -6.40
CA THR A 162 21.08 3.41 -7.15
C THR A 162 20.93 3.20 -8.66
N ALA A 163 21.56 2.16 -9.20
CA ALA A 163 21.46 1.83 -10.62
C ALA A 163 20.04 1.42 -11.03
N LEU A 164 19.33 0.68 -10.18
CA LEU A 164 17.93 0.28 -10.43
C LEU A 164 16.99 1.49 -10.40
N ALA A 165 17.17 2.36 -9.40
CA ALA A 165 16.37 3.59 -9.28
C ALA A 165 16.66 4.56 -10.45
N ALA A 166 17.92 4.71 -10.84
CA ALA A 166 18.31 5.51 -12.00
C ALA A 166 17.72 4.95 -13.30
N GLY A 167 17.74 3.62 -13.48
CA GLY A 167 17.15 2.95 -14.64
C GLY A 167 15.63 3.18 -14.73
N LEU A 168 14.89 3.10 -13.60
CA LEU A 168 13.48 3.46 -13.54
C LEU A 168 13.25 4.94 -13.88
N GLY A 169 14.10 5.83 -13.38
CA GLY A 169 14.03 7.26 -13.69
C GLY A 169 14.21 7.55 -15.18
N ILE A 170 15.23 6.98 -15.82
CA ILE A 170 15.48 7.10 -17.26
C ILE A 170 14.31 6.48 -18.06
N GLY A 171 13.84 5.30 -17.65
CA GLY A 171 12.66 4.67 -18.24
C GLY A 171 11.39 5.55 -18.15
N GLY A 172 11.19 6.22 -17.01
CA GLY A 172 10.12 7.19 -16.81
C GLY A 172 10.22 8.38 -17.76
N ILE A 173 11.42 8.92 -17.97
CA ILE A 173 11.67 10.00 -18.94
C ILE A 173 11.34 9.55 -20.37
N ALA A 174 11.77 8.34 -20.74
CA ALA A 174 11.46 7.79 -22.06
C ALA A 174 9.95 7.64 -22.29
N ILE A 175 9.21 7.16 -21.27
CA ILE A 175 7.75 7.08 -21.31
C ILE A 175 7.12 8.48 -21.41
N ALA A 176 7.64 9.46 -20.65
CA ALA A 176 7.14 10.84 -20.70
C ALA A 176 7.31 11.45 -22.10
N PHE A 177 8.45 11.24 -22.77
CA PHE A 177 8.64 11.67 -24.15
C PHE A 177 7.69 10.96 -25.12
N ALA A 178 7.47 9.66 -24.93
CA ALA A 178 6.54 8.92 -25.79
C ALA A 178 5.08 9.41 -25.65
N LEU A 179 4.70 9.93 -24.49
CA LEU A 179 3.37 10.45 -24.18
C LEU A 179 3.26 11.97 -24.32
N GLN A 180 4.31 12.67 -24.76
CA GLN A 180 4.36 14.13 -24.80
C GLN A 180 3.22 14.75 -25.61
N SER A 181 2.89 14.19 -26.77
CA SER A 181 1.78 14.68 -27.58
C SER A 181 0.43 14.52 -26.89
N VAL A 182 0.19 13.36 -26.28
CA VAL A 182 -1.06 13.08 -25.54
C VAL A 182 -1.21 14.03 -24.36
N LEU A 183 -0.14 14.28 -23.63
CA LEU A 183 -0.12 15.27 -22.53
C LEU A 183 -0.39 16.68 -23.06
N GLY A 184 0.18 17.05 -24.21
CA GLY A 184 -0.06 18.33 -24.88
C GLY A 184 -1.55 18.51 -25.20
N ASP A 185 -2.21 17.51 -25.78
CA ASP A 185 -3.63 17.54 -26.10
C ASP A 185 -4.51 17.67 -24.86
N ILE A 186 -4.14 17.00 -23.76
CA ILE A 186 -4.83 17.13 -22.46
C ILE A 186 -4.72 18.56 -21.95
N PHE A 187 -3.51 19.14 -21.93
CA PHE A 187 -3.31 20.52 -21.49
C PHE A 187 -4.02 21.54 -22.38
N ALA A 188 -4.01 21.34 -23.70
CA ALA A 188 -4.76 22.18 -24.63
C ALA A 188 -6.27 22.11 -24.34
N SER A 189 -6.81 20.92 -24.10
CA SER A 189 -8.22 20.72 -23.72
C SER A 189 -8.56 21.42 -22.40
N PHE A 190 -7.66 21.35 -21.42
CA PHE A 190 -7.80 22.08 -20.16
C PHE A 190 -7.83 23.60 -20.36
N SER A 191 -6.89 24.14 -21.15
CA SER A 191 -6.84 25.58 -21.45
C SER A 191 -8.11 26.05 -22.13
N ILE A 192 -8.59 25.33 -23.15
CA ILE A 192 -9.86 25.65 -23.83
C ILE A 192 -11.04 25.65 -22.83
N HIS A 193 -11.08 24.68 -21.91
CA HIS A 193 -12.18 24.56 -20.95
C HIS A 193 -12.17 25.70 -19.91
N PHE A 194 -10.99 26.13 -19.44
CA PHE A 194 -10.84 27.18 -18.44
C PHE A 194 -10.95 28.58 -19.04
N ASP A 195 -10.20 28.83 -20.11
CA ASP A 195 -10.11 30.16 -20.73
C ASP A 195 -11.32 30.47 -21.63
N LYS A 196 -12.01 29.41 -22.11
CA LYS A 196 -13.19 29.50 -23.00
C LYS A 196 -13.01 30.49 -24.16
N PRO A 197 -11.90 30.38 -24.91
CA PRO A 197 -11.64 31.29 -26.04
C PRO A 197 -12.73 31.19 -27.11
N PHE A 198 -13.43 30.05 -27.21
CA PHE A 198 -14.61 29.79 -28.03
C PHE A 198 -15.55 28.83 -27.30
N ARG A 199 -16.82 28.82 -27.67
CA ARG A 199 -17.86 27.95 -27.09
C ARG A 199 -18.48 27.06 -28.18
N VAL A 200 -19.13 25.98 -27.74
CA VAL A 200 -19.91 25.13 -28.67
C VAL A 200 -20.98 25.98 -29.32
N GLY A 201 -20.93 26.06 -30.66
CA GLY A 201 -21.80 26.88 -31.49
C GLY A 201 -21.15 28.14 -32.05
N ASP A 202 -19.94 28.52 -31.62
CA ASP A 202 -19.20 29.64 -32.17
C ASP A 202 -18.62 29.23 -33.58
N PHE A 203 -18.72 30.16 -34.53
CA PHE A 203 -18.10 30.02 -35.84
C PHE A 203 -16.62 30.45 -35.72
N ILE A 204 -15.70 29.50 -35.96
CA ILE A 204 -14.26 29.75 -35.85
C ILE A 204 -13.68 29.85 -37.26
N ILE A 205 -12.97 30.96 -37.54
CA ILE A 205 -12.25 31.20 -38.81
C ILE A 205 -10.76 31.06 -38.55
#